data_30ae9daf4dca8e6613e46e1414a4652b
#
_entry.id   30ae9daf4dca8e6613e46e1414a4652b
#
_cell.length_a   1.000
_cell.length_b   1.000
_cell.length_c   1.000
_cell.angle_alpha   90.00
_cell.angle_beta   90.00
_cell.angle_gamma   90.00
#
_symmetry.space_group_name_H-M   'P 1'
#
loop_
_entity.id
_entity.type
_entity.pdbx_description
1 polymer ?
#
loop_
_entity_poly.entity_id
_entity_poly.type
_entity_poly.pdbx_seq_one_letter_code
_entity_poly.pdbx_strand_id
1 'polypeptide(L)'
;MGSAAAPLELREATKVYPGADSPAVDRLSLEVPAGEVCVLVGPSGCGKTTAMRLVNRMLELTSGDVLIGGRSVLEREPAALRREIGYVIQQVGLFPHRSVAENIATVPRLLGWDGARTEKRIDELLELIGLDRTLRTRYPGQLSGGQRQRVGVARALAADPPLLLMDEPFGAIDPITRARLQDEFLRLQAEIRKTIVFVTHDIDEAIKMGDRIAVLREGGILAQYATPAELLEKPADDFIARFVGSDRALKRLTLTRVGELELRPGSAERSVPPDTTLHEALALLLTHGGPLGVEDGNGGTRGIVDVEDIRGVLA
;
A
#
# COMPACT_ATOMS: atom_id res chain seq x y z
N MET A 1 -0.79 20.34 -13.53
CA MET A 1 -0.07 20.14 -12.25
C MET A 1 -0.97 19.28 -11.39
N GLY A 2 -0.48 18.15 -10.90
CA GLY A 2 -1.22 17.25 -10.01
C GLY A 2 -1.49 17.90 -8.65
N SER A 3 -2.57 17.48 -7.97
CA SER A 3 -2.79 17.85 -6.58
C SER A 3 -1.62 17.33 -5.74
N ALA A 4 -1.02 18.18 -4.90
CA ALA A 4 0.01 17.74 -3.97
C ALA A 4 -0.56 16.71 -2.99
N ALA A 5 0.26 15.74 -2.56
CA ALA A 5 -0.11 14.82 -1.50
C ALA A 5 -0.42 15.60 -0.21
N ALA A 6 -1.44 15.18 0.53
CA ALA A 6 -1.82 15.80 1.79
C ALA A 6 -1.54 14.84 2.96
N PRO A 7 -0.96 15.29 4.07
CA PRO A 7 -0.81 14.48 5.27
C PRO A 7 -2.19 14.15 5.84
N LEU A 8 -2.31 12.99 6.49
CA LEU A 8 -3.48 12.55 7.22
C LEU A 8 -3.13 12.46 8.70
N GLU A 9 -3.97 13.00 9.57
CA GLU A 9 -3.83 12.90 11.02
C GLU A 9 -5.15 12.44 11.65
N LEU A 10 -5.09 11.43 12.48
CA LEU A 10 -6.16 11.02 13.37
C LEU A 10 -5.80 11.47 14.79
N ARG A 11 -6.71 12.19 15.44
CA ARG A 11 -6.56 12.71 16.82
C ARG A 11 -7.61 12.08 17.71
N GLU A 12 -7.21 11.10 18.50
CA GLU A 12 -8.09 10.35 19.41
C GLU A 12 -9.42 9.91 18.75
N ALA A 13 -9.33 9.56 17.46
CA ALA A 13 -10.50 9.19 16.66
C ALA A 13 -11.17 7.98 17.27
N THR A 14 -12.44 8.15 17.69
CA THR A 14 -13.21 7.14 18.40
C THR A 14 -14.53 6.86 17.67
N LYS A 15 -14.87 5.57 17.59
CA LYS A 15 -16.16 5.10 17.07
C LYS A 15 -16.79 4.08 17.99
N VAL A 16 -17.94 4.42 18.54
CA VAL A 16 -18.86 3.52 19.24
C VAL A 16 -20.11 3.36 18.41
N TYR A 17 -20.53 2.14 18.13
CA TYR A 17 -21.80 1.89 17.44
C TYR A 17 -22.95 1.91 18.44
N PRO A 18 -24.15 2.34 18.03
CA PRO A 18 -25.32 2.30 18.89
C PRO A 18 -25.56 0.89 19.45
N GLY A 19 -25.69 0.77 20.78
CA GLY A 19 -25.89 -0.51 21.45
C GLY A 19 -24.67 -1.39 21.65
N ALA A 20 -23.48 -0.92 21.27
CA ALA A 20 -22.24 -1.63 21.55
C ALA A 20 -21.68 -1.23 22.92
N ASP A 21 -21.18 -2.24 23.68
CA ASP A 21 -20.56 -2.04 24.99
C ASP A 21 -19.12 -1.54 24.93
N SER A 22 -18.48 -1.67 23.75
CA SER A 22 -17.09 -1.27 23.52
C SER A 22 -16.91 -0.53 22.19
N PRO A 23 -15.90 0.35 22.09
CA PRO A 23 -15.57 1.02 20.86
C PRO A 23 -15.11 0.04 19.76
N ALA A 24 -15.53 0.28 18.52
CA ALA A 24 -14.94 -0.36 17.34
C ALA A 24 -13.61 0.27 16.94
N VAL A 25 -13.39 1.55 17.34
CA VAL A 25 -12.12 2.27 17.28
C VAL A 25 -12.04 3.12 18.55
N ASP A 26 -11.00 2.91 19.36
CA ASP A 26 -10.81 3.62 20.63
C ASP A 26 -9.58 4.54 20.56
N ARG A 27 -9.83 5.85 20.58
CA ARG A 27 -8.85 6.94 20.65
C ARG A 27 -7.63 6.74 19.74
N LEU A 28 -7.91 6.29 18.51
CA LEU A 28 -6.85 6.06 17.51
C LEU A 28 -6.18 7.38 17.16
N SER A 29 -4.88 7.47 17.44
CA SER A 29 -4.03 8.61 17.09
C SER A 29 -2.87 8.14 16.25
N LEU A 30 -2.74 8.67 15.03
CA LEU A 30 -1.61 8.43 14.12
C LEU A 30 -1.50 9.56 13.10
N GLU A 31 -0.32 9.77 12.60
CA GLU A 31 -0.03 10.73 11.53
C GLU A 31 0.58 10.00 10.33
N VAL A 32 0.04 10.23 9.14
CA VAL A 32 0.59 9.74 7.87
C VAL A 32 1.19 10.93 7.13
N PRO A 33 2.51 10.99 6.98
CA PRO A 33 3.18 12.04 6.22
C PRO A 33 2.71 12.10 4.78
N ALA A 34 2.78 13.30 4.18
CA ALA A 34 2.41 13.47 2.78
C ALA A 34 3.30 12.62 1.85
N GLY A 35 2.68 11.86 0.96
CA GLY A 35 3.37 11.02 -0.01
C GLY A 35 3.78 9.63 0.49
N GLU A 36 3.55 9.30 1.77
CA GLU A 36 3.82 7.98 2.34
C GLU A 36 2.61 7.04 2.23
N VAL A 37 2.92 5.74 2.22
CA VAL A 37 1.95 4.64 2.35
C VAL A 37 1.92 4.19 3.81
N CYS A 38 0.80 4.42 4.48
CA CYS A 38 0.53 3.86 5.81
C CYS A 38 -0.36 2.63 5.71
N VAL A 39 0.12 1.50 6.19
CA VAL A 39 -0.66 0.25 6.21
C VAL A 39 -1.29 0.04 7.58
N LEU A 40 -2.62 -0.05 7.61
CA LEU A 40 -3.36 -0.49 8.79
C LEU A 40 -3.49 -2.01 8.75
N VAL A 41 -2.91 -2.70 9.71
CA VAL A 41 -2.90 -4.17 9.77
C VAL A 41 -3.37 -4.64 11.16
N GLY A 42 -3.87 -5.86 11.25
CA GLY A 42 -4.32 -6.46 12.50
C GLY A 42 -5.36 -7.55 12.28
N PRO A 43 -5.80 -8.26 13.33
CA PRO A 43 -6.78 -9.33 13.25
C PRO A 43 -8.09 -8.91 12.58
N SER A 44 -8.84 -9.89 12.07
CA SER A 44 -10.17 -9.61 11.50
C SER A 44 -11.09 -9.02 12.59
N GLY A 45 -11.86 -7.99 12.22
CA GLY A 45 -12.77 -7.32 13.16
C GLY A 45 -12.12 -6.29 14.10
N CYS A 46 -10.80 -6.09 14.07
CA CYS A 46 -10.13 -5.16 15.00
C CYS A 46 -10.40 -3.66 14.73
N GLY A 47 -11.16 -3.28 13.70
CA GLY A 47 -11.55 -1.88 13.47
C GLY A 47 -10.88 -1.19 12.29
N LYS A 48 -10.00 -1.84 11.49
CA LYS A 48 -9.27 -1.24 10.33
C LYS A 48 -10.18 -0.53 9.33
N THR A 49 -11.17 -1.26 8.79
CA THR A 49 -12.15 -0.71 7.84
C THR A 49 -13.01 0.39 8.49
N THR A 50 -13.32 0.27 9.79
CA THR A 50 -14.02 1.32 10.54
C THR A 50 -13.17 2.58 10.60
N ALA A 51 -11.90 2.48 11.01
CA ALA A 51 -10.98 3.61 11.07
C ALA A 51 -10.86 4.31 9.69
N MET A 52 -10.71 3.54 8.60
CA MET A 52 -10.65 4.10 7.26
C MET A 52 -11.97 4.79 6.84
N ARG A 53 -13.13 4.25 7.25
CA ARG A 53 -14.44 4.87 6.98
C ARG A 53 -14.71 6.13 7.78
N LEU A 54 -14.00 6.35 8.89
CA LEU A 54 -14.00 7.64 9.58
C LEU A 54 -13.28 8.71 8.77
N VAL A 55 -12.17 8.36 8.10
CA VAL A 55 -11.38 9.31 7.28
C VAL A 55 -12.22 9.91 6.14
N ASN A 56 -13.05 9.13 5.45
CA ASN A 56 -13.90 9.62 4.35
C ASN A 56 -15.33 9.99 4.79
N ARG A 57 -15.58 10.04 6.10
CA ARG A 57 -16.91 10.31 6.68
C ARG A 57 -18.02 9.43 6.10
N MET A 58 -17.72 8.16 5.80
CA MET A 58 -18.77 7.13 5.60
C MET A 58 -19.37 6.71 6.94
N LEU A 59 -18.59 6.90 8.01
CA LEU A 59 -19.04 6.76 9.39
C LEU A 59 -18.71 8.06 10.13
N GLU A 60 -19.64 8.52 10.95
CA GLU A 60 -19.40 9.68 11.82
C GLU A 60 -18.58 9.25 13.05
N LEU A 61 -17.63 10.12 13.44
CA LEU A 61 -16.89 10.00 14.69
C LEU A 61 -17.86 10.08 15.89
N THR A 62 -17.57 9.34 16.94
CA THR A 62 -18.19 9.51 18.25
C THR A 62 -17.48 10.61 19.04
N SER A 63 -16.14 10.66 18.94
CA SER A 63 -15.29 11.72 19.49
C SER A 63 -13.95 11.75 18.76
N GLY A 64 -13.13 12.76 19.06
CA GLY A 64 -11.86 12.98 18.36
C GLY A 64 -12.03 13.71 17.02
N ASP A 65 -10.99 13.73 16.21
CA ASP A 65 -11.02 14.38 14.90
C ASP A 65 -10.16 13.62 13.89
N VAL A 66 -10.38 13.92 12.61
CA VAL A 66 -9.53 13.48 11.48
C VAL A 66 -9.21 14.70 10.63
N LEU A 67 -7.93 14.92 10.35
CA LEU A 67 -7.47 16.06 9.54
C LEU A 67 -6.82 15.56 8.26
N ILE A 68 -7.16 16.18 7.14
CA ILE A 68 -6.53 15.95 5.83
C ILE A 68 -5.94 17.29 5.38
N GLY A 69 -4.63 17.35 5.22
CA GLY A 69 -3.92 18.58 4.90
C GLY A 69 -4.11 19.66 5.97
N GLY A 70 -4.19 19.27 7.25
CA GLY A 70 -4.39 20.14 8.40
C GLY A 70 -5.84 20.66 8.58
N ARG A 71 -6.81 20.25 7.74
CA ARG A 71 -8.22 20.65 7.85
C ARG A 71 -9.07 19.50 8.35
N SER A 72 -9.89 19.76 9.37
CA SER A 72 -10.82 18.79 9.92
C SER A 72 -11.83 18.30 8.86
N VAL A 73 -12.05 16.99 8.82
CA VAL A 73 -13.09 16.41 7.97
C VAL A 73 -14.49 16.80 8.43
N LEU A 74 -14.65 17.16 9.71
CA LEU A 74 -15.94 17.55 10.30
C LEU A 74 -16.43 18.92 9.78
N GLU A 75 -15.50 19.79 9.37
CA GLU A 75 -15.80 21.12 8.81
C GLU A 75 -16.17 21.10 7.31
N ARG A 76 -16.17 19.90 6.71
CA ARG A 76 -16.37 19.75 5.26
C ARG A 76 -17.68 19.04 4.97
N GLU A 77 -18.34 19.44 3.89
CA GLU A 77 -19.52 18.74 3.41
C GLU A 77 -19.12 17.29 2.99
N PRO A 78 -19.81 16.23 3.49
CA PRO A 78 -19.36 14.85 3.28
C PRO A 78 -19.24 14.42 1.82
N ALA A 79 -20.15 14.86 0.94
CA ALA A 79 -20.07 14.50 -0.47
C ALA A 79 -18.92 15.22 -1.20
N ALA A 80 -18.62 16.48 -0.83
CA ALA A 80 -17.47 17.22 -1.33
C ALA A 80 -16.16 16.56 -0.89
N LEU A 81 -16.02 16.23 0.41
CA LEU A 81 -14.87 15.52 0.96
C LEU A 81 -14.60 14.21 0.20
N ARG A 82 -15.63 13.38 -0.01
CA ARG A 82 -15.48 12.08 -0.68
C ARG A 82 -15.08 12.19 -2.16
N ARG A 83 -15.38 13.29 -2.84
CA ARG A 83 -14.91 13.53 -4.22
C ARG A 83 -13.43 13.90 -4.29
N GLU A 84 -12.85 14.37 -3.18
CA GLU A 84 -11.43 14.72 -3.07
C GLU A 84 -10.57 13.56 -2.57
N ILE A 85 -11.17 12.45 -2.12
CA ILE A 85 -10.48 11.25 -1.65
C ILE A 85 -10.64 10.14 -2.69
N GLY A 86 -9.56 9.56 -3.14
CA GLY A 86 -9.60 8.35 -3.95
C GLY A 86 -9.92 7.14 -3.07
N TYR A 87 -10.87 6.30 -3.48
CA TYR A 87 -11.25 5.15 -2.68
C TYR A 87 -11.32 3.86 -3.51
N VAL A 88 -10.48 2.89 -3.15
CA VAL A 88 -10.48 1.53 -3.71
C VAL A 88 -11.08 0.60 -2.66
N ILE A 89 -12.25 0.05 -2.94
CA ILE A 89 -12.96 -0.88 -2.05
C ILE A 89 -12.58 -2.33 -2.32
N GLN A 90 -12.73 -3.21 -1.34
CA GLN A 90 -12.32 -4.62 -1.31
C GLN A 90 -12.77 -5.43 -2.56
N GLN A 91 -13.94 -5.19 -3.10
CA GLN A 91 -14.45 -5.86 -4.31
C GLN A 91 -14.36 -5.01 -5.57
N VAL A 92 -13.41 -4.06 -5.64
CA VAL A 92 -13.20 -3.08 -6.71
C VAL A 92 -14.41 -2.19 -7.00
N GLY A 93 -15.65 -2.70 -6.88
CA GLY A 93 -16.91 -1.95 -7.00
C GLY A 93 -17.05 -1.17 -8.31
N LEU A 94 -16.57 -1.72 -9.42
CA LEU A 94 -16.81 -1.13 -10.73
C LEU A 94 -18.30 -1.21 -11.06
N PHE A 95 -18.82 -0.17 -11.71
CA PHE A 95 -20.19 -0.17 -12.21
C PHE A 95 -20.30 -1.16 -13.38
N PRO A 96 -21.04 -2.28 -13.24
CA PRO A 96 -21.04 -3.35 -14.24
C PRO A 96 -21.66 -2.94 -15.58
N HIS A 97 -22.54 -1.94 -15.55
CA HIS A 97 -23.25 -1.38 -16.70
C HIS A 97 -22.51 -0.20 -17.37
N ARG A 98 -21.32 0.14 -16.89
CA ARG A 98 -20.46 1.19 -17.46
C ARG A 98 -19.19 0.59 -18.03
N SER A 99 -18.73 1.15 -19.12
CA SER A 99 -17.43 0.80 -19.70
C SER A 99 -16.27 1.18 -18.78
N VAL A 100 -15.05 0.74 -19.09
CA VAL A 100 -13.82 1.14 -18.41
C VAL A 100 -13.68 2.66 -18.38
N ALA A 101 -13.80 3.32 -19.53
CA ALA A 101 -13.72 4.77 -19.64
C ALA A 101 -14.77 5.47 -18.77
N GLU A 102 -16.02 4.99 -18.78
CA GLU A 102 -17.10 5.57 -17.98
C GLU A 102 -16.91 5.33 -16.47
N ASN A 103 -16.32 4.20 -16.06
CA ASN A 103 -15.95 3.96 -14.68
C ASN A 103 -14.88 4.97 -14.20
N ILE A 104 -13.82 5.18 -14.99
CA ILE A 104 -12.77 6.14 -14.70
C ILE A 104 -13.34 7.57 -14.69
N ALA A 105 -14.18 7.93 -15.64
CA ALA A 105 -14.79 9.26 -15.75
C ALA A 105 -15.77 9.62 -14.62
N THR A 106 -16.10 8.71 -13.72
CA THR A 106 -17.18 8.91 -12.73
C THR A 106 -16.95 10.15 -11.86
N VAL A 107 -15.78 10.26 -11.20
CA VAL A 107 -15.49 11.40 -10.32
C VAL A 107 -15.20 12.68 -11.10
N PRO A 108 -14.41 12.69 -12.18
CA PRO A 108 -14.27 13.86 -13.05
C PRO A 108 -15.60 14.49 -13.49
N ARG A 109 -16.57 13.67 -13.93
CA ARG A 109 -17.91 14.14 -14.30
C ARG A 109 -18.68 14.76 -13.13
N LEU A 110 -18.58 14.15 -11.93
CA LEU A 110 -19.20 14.69 -10.71
C LEU A 110 -18.58 16.04 -10.29
N LEU A 111 -17.33 16.28 -10.67
CA LEU A 111 -16.61 17.53 -10.46
C LEU A 111 -16.85 18.57 -11.58
N GLY A 112 -17.67 18.22 -12.60
CA GLY A 112 -17.98 19.11 -13.70
C GLY A 112 -16.85 19.31 -14.70
N TRP A 113 -15.91 18.37 -14.81
CA TRP A 113 -14.85 18.47 -15.81
C TRP A 113 -15.45 18.40 -17.20
N ASP A 114 -14.91 19.20 -18.13
CA ASP A 114 -15.28 19.13 -19.54
C ASP A 114 -14.88 17.78 -20.18
N GLY A 115 -15.50 17.47 -21.31
CA GLY A 115 -15.30 16.21 -22.00
C GLY A 115 -13.85 16.00 -22.46
N ALA A 116 -13.21 17.03 -23.01
CA ALA A 116 -11.86 16.94 -23.56
C ALA A 116 -10.83 16.65 -22.44
N ARG A 117 -10.93 17.35 -21.30
CA ARG A 117 -10.11 17.12 -20.12
C ARG A 117 -10.32 15.68 -19.57
N THR A 118 -11.58 15.25 -19.51
CA THR A 118 -11.92 13.92 -18.99
C THR A 118 -11.37 12.81 -19.89
N GLU A 119 -11.50 12.94 -21.21
CA GLU A 119 -10.97 11.97 -22.16
C GLU A 119 -9.44 11.88 -22.12
N LYS A 120 -8.76 13.03 -22.07
CA LYS A 120 -7.31 13.07 -21.92
C LYS A 120 -6.88 12.37 -20.63
N ARG A 121 -7.57 12.62 -19.52
CA ARG A 121 -7.28 12.00 -18.22
C ARG A 121 -7.48 10.48 -18.23
N ILE A 122 -8.50 9.99 -18.93
CA ILE A 122 -8.72 8.53 -19.11
C ILE A 122 -7.53 7.90 -19.83
N ASP A 123 -7.06 8.51 -20.92
CA ASP A 123 -5.95 7.98 -21.70
C ASP A 123 -4.63 7.99 -20.88
N GLU A 124 -4.34 9.07 -20.15
CA GLU A 124 -3.20 9.14 -19.21
C GLU A 124 -3.26 8.03 -18.16
N LEU A 125 -4.44 7.80 -17.57
CA LEU A 125 -4.60 6.78 -16.54
C LEU A 125 -4.51 5.35 -17.08
N LEU A 126 -5.03 5.07 -18.26
CA LEU A 126 -4.88 3.76 -18.90
C LEU A 126 -3.40 3.44 -19.15
N GLU A 127 -2.63 4.41 -19.62
CA GLU A 127 -1.18 4.29 -19.80
C GLU A 127 -0.47 4.06 -18.46
N LEU A 128 -0.79 4.89 -17.44
CA LEU A 128 -0.21 4.84 -16.11
C LEU A 128 -0.40 3.47 -15.42
N ILE A 129 -1.59 2.85 -15.59
CA ILE A 129 -1.91 1.53 -15.02
C ILE A 129 -1.54 0.36 -15.95
N GLY A 130 -0.87 0.62 -17.07
CA GLY A 130 -0.43 -0.41 -18.03
C GLY A 130 -1.58 -1.18 -18.67
N LEU A 131 -2.70 -0.52 -18.97
CA LEU A 131 -3.80 -1.12 -19.73
C LEU A 131 -3.87 -0.58 -21.15
N ASP A 132 -4.06 -1.50 -22.10
CA ASP A 132 -4.24 -1.16 -23.50
C ASP A 132 -5.48 -0.27 -23.70
N ARG A 133 -5.35 0.79 -24.49
CA ARG A 133 -6.41 1.75 -24.80
C ARG A 133 -7.63 1.10 -25.46
N THR A 134 -7.48 -0.05 -26.12
CA THR A 134 -8.60 -0.80 -26.68
C THR A 134 -9.57 -1.33 -25.63
N LEU A 135 -9.13 -1.44 -24.37
CA LEU A 135 -9.98 -1.87 -23.28
C LEU A 135 -10.96 -0.79 -22.79
N ARG A 136 -10.79 0.47 -23.20
CA ARG A 136 -11.61 1.61 -22.74
C ARG A 136 -13.12 1.43 -22.94
N THR A 137 -13.51 0.71 -23.98
CA THR A 137 -14.92 0.43 -24.32
C THR A 137 -15.45 -0.88 -23.72
N ARG A 138 -14.58 -1.68 -23.08
CA ARG A 138 -14.97 -2.94 -22.45
C ARG A 138 -15.72 -2.69 -21.15
N TYR A 139 -16.55 -3.65 -20.79
CA TYR A 139 -17.28 -3.68 -19.51
C TYR A 139 -16.56 -4.53 -18.47
N PRO A 140 -16.76 -4.32 -17.17
CA PRO A 140 -16.08 -5.06 -16.11
C PRO A 140 -16.17 -6.59 -16.24
N GLY A 141 -17.29 -7.13 -16.72
CA GLY A 141 -17.46 -8.57 -16.96
C GLY A 141 -16.55 -9.16 -18.05
N GLN A 142 -15.96 -8.31 -18.89
CA GLN A 142 -15.05 -8.69 -19.98
C GLN A 142 -13.57 -8.58 -19.59
N LEU A 143 -13.27 -8.22 -18.35
CA LEU A 143 -11.93 -8.00 -17.84
C LEU A 143 -11.49 -9.14 -16.92
N SER A 144 -10.18 -9.42 -16.90
CA SER A 144 -9.59 -10.26 -15.86
C SER A 144 -9.68 -9.62 -14.47
N GLY A 145 -9.48 -10.39 -13.39
CA GLY A 145 -9.45 -9.87 -12.03
C GLY A 145 -8.45 -8.73 -11.86
N GLY A 146 -7.21 -8.93 -12.34
CA GLY A 146 -6.16 -7.90 -12.28
C GLY A 146 -6.49 -6.66 -13.13
N GLN A 147 -7.09 -6.82 -14.31
CA GLN A 147 -7.55 -5.68 -15.11
C GLN A 147 -8.64 -4.89 -14.39
N ARG A 148 -9.63 -5.57 -13.78
CA ARG A 148 -10.63 -4.87 -12.95
C ARG A 148 -9.99 -4.09 -11.81
N GLN A 149 -9.00 -4.68 -11.13
CA GLN A 149 -8.29 -4.02 -10.04
C GLN A 149 -7.60 -2.74 -10.51
N ARG A 150 -6.86 -2.80 -11.62
CA ARG A 150 -6.20 -1.63 -12.21
C ARG A 150 -7.20 -0.54 -12.60
N VAL A 151 -8.33 -0.89 -13.20
CA VAL A 151 -9.41 0.08 -13.50
C VAL A 151 -9.96 0.71 -12.22
N GLY A 152 -10.07 -0.04 -11.11
CA GLY A 152 -10.46 0.48 -9.80
C GLY A 152 -9.48 1.52 -9.26
N VAL A 153 -8.18 1.24 -9.39
CA VAL A 153 -7.10 2.19 -9.03
C VAL A 153 -7.17 3.44 -9.93
N ALA A 154 -7.30 3.28 -11.25
CA ALA A 154 -7.44 4.41 -12.17
C ALA A 154 -8.65 5.28 -11.84
N ARG A 155 -9.80 4.67 -11.51
CA ARG A 155 -11.00 5.40 -11.08
C ARG A 155 -10.75 6.20 -9.80
N ALA A 156 -10.04 5.62 -8.82
CA ALA A 156 -9.69 6.31 -7.59
C ALA A 156 -8.73 7.49 -7.84
N LEU A 157 -7.82 7.37 -8.81
CA LEU A 157 -6.86 8.41 -9.22
C LEU A 157 -7.43 9.45 -10.19
N ALA A 158 -8.65 9.24 -10.71
CA ALA A 158 -9.18 10.01 -11.85
C ALA A 158 -9.23 11.51 -11.59
N ALA A 159 -9.67 11.92 -10.40
CA ALA A 159 -9.74 13.32 -9.98
C ALA A 159 -8.42 13.87 -9.41
N ASP A 160 -7.33 13.09 -9.50
CA ASP A 160 -6.02 13.42 -8.93
C ASP A 160 -6.08 13.76 -7.42
N PRO A 161 -6.61 12.87 -6.58
CA PRO A 161 -6.82 13.14 -5.16
C PRO A 161 -5.49 13.28 -4.41
N PRO A 162 -5.44 14.09 -3.32
CA PRO A 162 -4.27 14.20 -2.45
C PRO A 162 -4.09 12.99 -1.52
N LEU A 163 -5.15 12.21 -1.30
CA LEU A 163 -5.21 11.05 -0.41
C LEU A 163 -5.95 9.90 -1.09
N LEU A 164 -5.40 8.68 -0.97
CA LEU A 164 -6.00 7.44 -1.40
C LEU A 164 -6.29 6.55 -0.19
N LEU A 165 -7.46 5.92 -0.17
CA LEU A 165 -7.85 4.90 0.77
C LEU A 165 -8.03 3.57 0.02
N MET A 166 -7.44 2.48 0.51
CA MET A 166 -7.47 1.17 -0.14
C MET A 166 -7.84 0.09 0.88
N ASP A 167 -9.01 -0.52 0.70
CA ASP A 167 -9.54 -1.55 1.61
C ASP A 167 -9.32 -2.93 1.01
N GLU A 168 -8.33 -3.66 1.51
CA GLU A 168 -7.92 -5.01 1.07
C GLU A 168 -7.87 -5.15 -0.47
N PRO A 169 -7.14 -4.27 -1.18
CA PRO A 169 -7.25 -4.20 -2.63
C PRO A 169 -6.77 -5.46 -3.35
N PHE A 170 -5.95 -6.30 -2.71
CA PHE A 170 -5.42 -7.54 -3.31
C PHE A 170 -6.00 -8.82 -2.69
N GLY A 171 -6.97 -8.72 -1.78
CA GLY A 171 -7.48 -9.86 -0.99
C GLY A 171 -8.12 -10.99 -1.83
N ALA A 172 -8.73 -10.68 -2.96
CA ALA A 172 -9.44 -11.65 -3.80
C ALA A 172 -8.64 -12.09 -5.06
N ILE A 173 -7.31 -11.97 -5.03
CA ILE A 173 -6.43 -12.23 -6.17
C ILE A 173 -5.52 -13.43 -5.84
N ASP A 174 -5.27 -14.29 -6.86
CA ASP A 174 -4.34 -15.39 -6.70
C ASP A 174 -2.91 -14.90 -6.38
N PRO A 175 -2.07 -15.71 -5.68
CA PRO A 175 -0.78 -15.25 -5.17
C PRO A 175 0.19 -14.72 -6.24
N ILE A 176 0.23 -15.34 -7.43
CA ILE A 176 1.17 -14.95 -8.50
C ILE A 176 0.76 -13.59 -9.09
N THR A 177 -0.52 -13.44 -9.41
CA THR A 177 -1.07 -12.18 -9.91
C THR A 177 -0.97 -11.08 -8.85
N ARG A 178 -1.19 -11.42 -7.56
CA ARG A 178 -1.08 -10.48 -6.44
C ARG A 178 0.32 -9.90 -6.35
N ALA A 179 1.36 -10.74 -6.32
CA ALA A 179 2.75 -10.28 -6.24
C ALA A 179 3.09 -9.29 -7.36
N ARG A 180 2.71 -9.62 -8.60
CA ARG A 180 2.91 -8.73 -9.74
C ARG A 180 2.17 -7.39 -9.61
N LEU A 181 0.90 -7.40 -9.18
CA LEU A 181 0.11 -6.18 -9.00
C LEU A 181 0.65 -5.29 -7.88
N GLN A 182 1.17 -5.89 -6.82
CA GLN A 182 1.86 -5.16 -5.75
C GLN A 182 3.11 -4.45 -6.28
N ASP A 183 3.95 -5.13 -7.07
CA ASP A 183 5.15 -4.53 -7.65
C ASP A 183 4.81 -3.40 -8.62
N GLU A 184 3.77 -3.59 -9.46
CA GLU A 184 3.25 -2.55 -10.34
C GLU A 184 2.72 -1.35 -9.55
N PHE A 185 2.02 -1.60 -8.44
CA PHE A 185 1.50 -0.54 -7.57
C PHE A 185 2.63 0.24 -6.88
N LEU A 186 3.68 -0.43 -6.40
CA LEU A 186 4.85 0.24 -5.81
C LEU A 186 5.56 1.15 -6.82
N ARG A 187 5.71 0.69 -8.08
CA ARG A 187 6.25 1.53 -9.16
C ARG A 187 5.37 2.75 -9.43
N LEU A 188 4.05 2.53 -9.50
CA LEU A 188 3.09 3.61 -9.66
C LEU A 188 3.17 4.62 -8.52
N GLN A 189 3.23 4.16 -7.26
CA GLN A 189 3.33 5.03 -6.08
C GLN A 189 4.64 5.84 -6.09
N ALA A 190 5.76 5.25 -6.49
CA ALA A 190 7.03 5.96 -6.63
C ALA A 190 6.96 7.13 -7.64
N GLU A 191 6.10 7.01 -8.67
CA GLU A 191 5.85 8.03 -9.68
C GLU A 191 4.88 9.11 -9.19
N ILE A 192 3.70 8.70 -8.66
CA ILE A 192 2.62 9.63 -8.31
C ILE A 192 2.78 10.24 -6.91
N ARG A 193 3.49 9.59 -6.00
CA ARG A 193 3.77 10.02 -4.61
C ARG A 193 2.56 10.55 -3.86
N LYS A 194 1.43 9.83 -3.92
CA LYS A 194 0.21 10.17 -3.16
C LYS A 194 0.30 9.65 -1.73
N THR A 195 -0.38 10.34 -0.81
CA THR A 195 -0.58 9.78 0.54
C THR A 195 -1.60 8.63 0.44
N ILE A 196 -1.27 7.48 1.01
CA ILE A 196 -2.11 6.29 0.90
C ILE A 196 -2.33 5.68 2.28
N VAL A 197 -3.59 5.39 2.61
CA VAL A 197 -3.95 4.50 3.71
C VAL A 197 -4.40 3.18 3.11
N PHE A 198 -3.66 2.14 3.43
CA PHE A 198 -3.86 0.81 2.90
C PHE A 198 -4.27 -0.14 4.03
N VAL A 199 -5.38 -0.85 3.88
CA VAL A 199 -5.86 -1.82 4.87
C VAL A 199 -5.60 -3.22 4.37
N THR A 200 -5.01 -4.06 5.22
CA THR A 200 -4.83 -5.49 4.96
C THR A 200 -4.91 -6.29 6.27
N HIS A 201 -5.08 -7.59 6.17
CA HIS A 201 -4.92 -8.55 7.27
C HIS A 201 -3.62 -9.34 7.15
N ASP A 202 -2.83 -9.12 6.09
CA ASP A 202 -1.59 -9.84 5.77
C ASP A 202 -0.39 -8.97 6.17
N ILE A 203 0.42 -9.47 7.12
CA ILE A 203 1.60 -8.76 7.60
C ILE A 203 2.71 -8.69 6.55
N ASP A 204 2.83 -9.70 5.69
CA ASP A 204 3.84 -9.70 4.63
C ASP A 204 3.51 -8.67 3.56
N GLU A 205 2.21 -8.49 3.27
CA GLU A 205 1.74 -7.41 2.43
C GLU A 205 2.02 -6.04 3.06
N ALA A 206 1.78 -5.89 4.38
CA ALA A 206 2.06 -4.65 5.09
C ALA A 206 3.56 -4.29 5.05
N ILE A 207 4.43 -5.26 5.25
CA ILE A 207 5.90 -5.10 5.18
C ILE A 207 6.34 -4.68 3.77
N LYS A 208 5.76 -5.29 2.75
CA LYS A 208 6.11 -5.02 1.35
C LYS A 208 5.63 -3.65 0.87
N MET A 209 4.42 -3.25 1.30
CA MET A 209 3.71 -2.10 0.72
C MET A 209 3.88 -0.80 1.50
N GLY A 210 4.17 -0.87 2.81
CA GLY A 210 4.11 0.27 3.70
C GLY A 210 5.45 0.98 3.92
N ASP A 211 5.44 2.31 3.88
CA ASP A 211 6.49 3.12 4.49
C ASP A 211 6.34 3.10 6.02
N ARG A 212 5.09 3.04 6.50
CA ARG A 212 4.73 2.89 7.91
C ARG A 212 3.63 1.86 8.08
N ILE A 213 3.68 1.14 9.20
CA ILE A 213 2.71 0.11 9.57
C ILE A 213 2.08 0.48 10.92
N ALA A 214 0.75 0.59 10.93
CA ALA A 214 -0.05 0.73 12.13
C ALA A 214 -0.70 -0.63 12.46
N VAL A 215 -0.20 -1.30 13.48
CA VAL A 215 -0.77 -2.57 13.95
C VAL A 215 -1.88 -2.28 14.95
N LEU A 216 -3.10 -2.70 14.62
CA LEU A 216 -4.27 -2.52 15.47
C LEU A 216 -4.64 -3.81 16.21
N ARG A 217 -5.03 -3.67 17.48
CA ARG A 217 -5.71 -4.69 18.27
C ARG A 217 -7.22 -4.55 18.17
N GLU A 218 -7.92 -5.53 18.72
CA GLU A 218 -9.36 -5.45 18.91
C GLU A 218 -9.78 -4.12 19.59
N GLY A 219 -10.88 -3.53 19.11
CA GLY A 219 -11.30 -2.20 19.52
C GLY A 219 -10.60 -1.05 18.80
N GLY A 220 -9.86 -1.31 17.70
CA GLY A 220 -9.15 -0.30 16.93
C GLY A 220 -8.03 0.41 17.71
N ILE A 221 -7.51 -0.26 18.75
CA ILE A 221 -6.42 0.26 19.60
C ILE A 221 -5.10 0.13 18.85
N LEU A 222 -4.36 1.22 18.73
CA LEU A 222 -3.03 1.23 18.13
C LEU A 222 -2.04 0.52 19.07
N ALA A 223 -1.52 -0.64 18.62
CA ALA A 223 -0.56 -1.43 19.37
C ALA A 223 0.88 -0.99 19.07
N GLN A 224 1.19 -0.74 17.80
CA GLN A 224 2.48 -0.19 17.38
C GLN A 224 2.31 0.58 16.06
N TYR A 225 3.05 1.69 15.93
CA TYR A 225 3.18 2.45 14.69
C TYR A 225 4.66 2.65 14.41
N ALA A 226 5.15 2.06 13.33
CA ALA A 226 6.58 1.98 13.05
C ALA A 226 6.84 1.79 11.54
N THR A 227 8.08 1.96 11.11
CA THR A 227 8.53 1.46 9.81
C THR A 227 8.56 -0.07 9.80
N PRO A 228 8.52 -0.72 8.62
CA PRO A 228 8.67 -2.18 8.53
C PRO A 228 9.93 -2.70 9.25
N ALA A 229 11.06 -2.03 9.10
CA ALA A 229 12.31 -2.42 9.74
C ALA A 229 12.23 -2.36 11.28
N GLU A 230 11.74 -1.26 11.83
CA GLU A 230 11.54 -1.09 13.27
C GLU A 230 10.55 -2.11 13.85
N LEU A 231 9.45 -2.39 13.13
CA LEU A 231 8.44 -3.37 13.54
C LEU A 231 9.02 -4.79 13.65
N LEU A 232 9.88 -5.17 12.70
CA LEU A 232 10.53 -6.48 12.66
C LEU A 232 11.66 -6.59 13.70
N GLU A 233 12.40 -5.51 13.94
CA GLU A 233 13.52 -5.48 14.88
C GLU A 233 13.06 -5.41 16.32
N LYS A 234 12.10 -4.50 16.60
CA LYS A 234 11.68 -4.14 17.97
C LYS A 234 10.15 -4.20 18.11
N PRO A 235 9.55 -5.42 18.12
CA PRO A 235 8.12 -5.55 18.45
C PRO A 235 7.86 -4.97 19.85
N ALA A 236 6.82 -4.13 19.97
CA ALA A 236 6.52 -3.43 21.22
C ALA A 236 6.12 -4.38 22.37
N ASP A 237 5.59 -5.55 22.03
CA ASP A 237 5.16 -6.58 22.98
C ASP A 237 4.96 -7.95 22.35
N ASP A 238 4.57 -8.94 23.17
CA ASP A 238 4.34 -10.32 22.74
C ASP A 238 3.22 -10.48 21.72
N PHE A 239 2.20 -9.59 21.73
CA PHE A 239 1.16 -9.63 20.71
C PHE A 239 1.75 -9.28 19.35
N ILE A 240 2.51 -8.19 19.26
CA ILE A 240 3.17 -7.78 18.03
C ILE A 240 4.16 -8.86 17.58
N ALA A 241 4.99 -9.38 18.49
CA ALA A 241 5.97 -10.42 18.17
C ALA A 241 5.31 -11.68 17.57
N ARG A 242 4.16 -12.11 18.11
CA ARG A 242 3.39 -13.23 17.57
C ARG A 242 2.70 -12.88 16.25
N PHE A 243 2.18 -11.65 16.13
CA PHE A 243 1.48 -11.19 14.93
C PHE A 243 2.42 -11.09 13.72
N VAL A 244 3.63 -10.60 13.92
CA VAL A 244 4.67 -10.52 12.88
C VAL A 244 5.19 -11.90 12.48
N GLY A 245 5.20 -12.86 13.42
CA GLY A 245 5.64 -14.24 13.19
C GLY A 245 7.05 -14.53 13.70
N SER A 246 7.33 -15.84 13.85
CA SER A 246 8.64 -16.33 14.30
C SER A 246 9.72 -16.18 13.22
N ASP A 247 9.32 -16.00 11.96
CA ASP A 247 10.17 -15.82 10.78
C ASP A 247 10.56 -14.36 10.51
N ARG A 248 10.33 -13.47 11.48
CA ARG A 248 10.62 -12.03 11.36
C ARG A 248 12.04 -11.71 10.91
N ALA A 249 13.02 -12.54 11.33
CA ALA A 249 14.40 -12.38 10.89
C ALA A 249 14.54 -12.59 9.38
N LEU A 250 13.86 -13.60 8.82
CA LEU A 250 13.85 -13.82 7.37
C LEU A 250 13.09 -12.72 6.63
N LYS A 251 12.02 -12.18 7.22
CA LYS A 251 11.29 -11.04 6.65
C LYS A 251 12.16 -9.78 6.61
N ARG A 252 13.05 -9.55 7.58
CA ARG A 252 14.04 -8.43 7.50
C ARG A 252 14.89 -8.51 6.24
N LEU A 253 15.24 -9.71 5.79
CA LEU A 253 16.04 -9.89 4.57
C LEU A 253 15.32 -9.42 3.29
N THR A 254 14.00 -9.27 3.31
CA THR A 254 13.25 -8.72 2.17
C THR A 254 13.38 -7.20 2.06
N LEU A 255 13.80 -6.53 3.14
CA LEU A 255 13.92 -5.07 3.20
C LEU A 255 15.30 -4.56 2.80
N THR A 256 16.33 -5.42 2.85
CA THR A 256 17.72 -5.05 2.56
C THR A 256 18.14 -5.61 1.22
N ARG A 257 18.89 -4.83 0.44
CA ARG A 257 19.39 -5.22 -0.88
C ARG A 257 20.85 -5.66 -0.77
N VAL A 258 21.29 -6.58 -1.65
CA VAL A 258 22.70 -7.01 -1.67
C VAL A 258 23.65 -5.86 -1.95
N GLY A 259 23.21 -4.87 -2.76
CA GLY A 259 24.02 -3.69 -3.07
C GLY A 259 24.26 -2.72 -1.92
N GLU A 260 23.52 -2.88 -0.80
CA GLU A 260 23.65 -2.07 0.43
C GLU A 260 24.70 -2.65 1.39
N LEU A 261 25.15 -3.90 1.13
CA LEU A 261 26.18 -4.54 1.96
C LEU A 261 27.60 -4.04 1.63
N GLU A 262 28.49 -4.14 2.59
CA GLU A 262 29.94 -4.08 2.33
C GLU A 262 30.39 -5.35 1.63
N LEU A 263 30.52 -5.27 0.30
CA LEU A 263 30.87 -6.42 -0.52
C LEU A 263 32.36 -6.74 -0.40
N ARG A 264 32.68 -8.03 -0.26
CA ARG A 264 34.08 -8.49 -0.26
C ARG A 264 34.60 -8.62 -1.69
N PRO A 265 35.89 -8.32 -1.93
CA PRO A 265 36.53 -8.61 -3.21
C PRO A 265 36.49 -10.12 -3.51
N GLY A 266 36.13 -10.49 -4.73
CA GLY A 266 36.08 -11.91 -5.13
C GLY A 266 35.45 -12.08 -6.50
N SER A 267 35.44 -13.33 -6.97
CA SER A 267 34.74 -13.74 -8.17
C SER A 267 33.75 -14.84 -7.83
N ALA A 268 32.65 -14.88 -8.57
CA ALA A 268 31.60 -15.88 -8.43
C ALA A 268 31.19 -16.38 -9.81
N GLU A 269 30.72 -17.62 -9.89
CA GLU A 269 30.19 -18.19 -11.13
C GLU A 269 28.86 -17.59 -11.55
N ARG A 270 28.15 -17.04 -10.59
CA ARG A 270 26.82 -16.39 -10.80
C ARG A 270 26.80 -15.02 -10.17
N SER A 271 26.12 -14.10 -10.83
CA SER A 271 25.89 -12.75 -10.31
C SER A 271 24.40 -12.43 -10.22
N VAL A 272 24.12 -11.45 -9.39
CA VAL A 272 22.79 -10.90 -9.18
C VAL A 272 22.85 -9.37 -9.26
N PRO A 273 21.76 -8.73 -9.70
CA PRO A 273 21.64 -7.29 -9.66
C PRO A 273 21.77 -6.73 -8.22
N PRO A 274 22.30 -5.51 -8.04
CA PRO A 274 22.45 -4.91 -6.71
C PRO A 274 21.15 -4.64 -5.97
N ASP A 275 20.03 -4.59 -6.68
CA ASP A 275 18.67 -4.44 -6.12
C ASP A 275 18.01 -5.77 -5.69
N THR A 276 18.70 -6.91 -5.87
CA THR A 276 18.26 -8.21 -5.36
C THR A 276 18.17 -8.16 -3.84
N THR A 277 17.07 -8.65 -3.26
CA THR A 277 16.91 -8.71 -1.80
C THR A 277 17.83 -9.74 -1.16
N LEU A 278 18.22 -9.54 0.10
CA LEU A 278 19.01 -10.55 0.82
C LEU A 278 18.24 -11.87 0.97
N HIS A 279 16.92 -11.83 1.00
CA HIS A 279 16.08 -13.04 1.01
C HIS A 279 16.22 -13.85 -0.29
N GLU A 280 16.14 -13.20 -1.45
CA GLU A 280 16.34 -13.84 -2.76
C GLU A 280 17.77 -14.34 -2.91
N ALA A 281 18.76 -13.54 -2.50
CA ALA A 281 20.16 -13.93 -2.52
C ALA A 281 20.41 -15.16 -1.64
N LEU A 282 19.84 -15.21 -0.43
CA LEU A 282 19.93 -16.35 0.48
C LEU A 282 19.34 -17.64 -0.17
N ALA A 283 18.18 -17.52 -0.80
CA ALA A 283 17.56 -18.65 -1.50
C ALA A 283 18.46 -19.20 -2.63
N LEU A 284 19.11 -18.31 -3.40
CA LEU A 284 20.06 -18.70 -4.45
C LEU A 284 21.33 -19.35 -3.88
N LEU A 285 21.90 -18.78 -2.80
CA LEU A 285 23.07 -19.33 -2.11
C LEU A 285 22.82 -20.75 -1.59
N LEU A 286 21.65 -20.97 -0.98
CA LEU A 286 21.26 -22.28 -0.44
C LEU A 286 20.97 -23.31 -1.54
N THR A 287 20.45 -22.87 -2.69
CA THR A 287 20.08 -23.77 -3.80
C THR A 287 21.27 -24.19 -4.64
N HIS A 288 22.23 -23.30 -4.84
CA HIS A 288 23.32 -23.50 -5.80
C HIS A 288 24.70 -23.71 -5.17
N GLY A 289 24.86 -23.29 -3.91
CA GLY A 289 26.15 -23.28 -3.22
C GLY A 289 27.11 -22.20 -3.77
N GLY A 290 28.15 -21.86 -3.00
CA GLY A 290 29.12 -20.86 -3.37
C GLY A 290 28.61 -19.41 -3.29
N PRO A 291 29.55 -18.42 -3.37
CA PRO A 291 29.20 -17.01 -3.28
C PRO A 291 28.47 -16.53 -4.55
N LEU A 292 27.68 -15.43 -4.40
CA LEU A 292 27.08 -14.69 -5.52
C LEU A 292 27.86 -13.40 -5.78
N GLY A 293 28.15 -13.12 -7.05
CA GLY A 293 28.66 -11.83 -7.48
C GLY A 293 27.54 -10.77 -7.49
N VAL A 294 27.86 -9.55 -7.14
CA VAL A 294 26.93 -8.41 -7.24
C VAL A 294 27.36 -7.55 -8.43
N GLU A 295 26.45 -7.38 -9.38
CA GLU A 295 26.72 -6.66 -10.64
C GLU A 295 27.02 -5.17 -10.41
N ASP A 296 27.92 -4.60 -11.25
CA ASP A 296 28.27 -3.18 -11.22
C ASP A 296 27.46 -2.32 -12.21
N GLY A 297 26.56 -2.95 -12.98
CA GLY A 297 25.76 -2.31 -14.03
C GLY A 297 26.49 -2.13 -15.37
N ASN A 298 27.81 -2.43 -15.44
CA ASN A 298 28.64 -2.34 -16.66
C ASN A 298 29.11 -3.72 -17.16
N GLY A 299 28.52 -4.79 -16.65
CA GLY A 299 28.90 -6.17 -16.97
C GLY A 299 30.07 -6.72 -16.14
N GLY A 300 30.50 -5.98 -15.11
CA GLY A 300 31.46 -6.39 -14.10
C GLY A 300 30.80 -6.76 -12.77
N THR A 301 31.63 -7.17 -11.80
CA THR A 301 31.20 -7.52 -10.44
C THR A 301 31.82 -6.54 -9.44
N ARG A 302 30.96 -5.90 -8.61
CA ARG A 302 31.40 -4.99 -7.52
C ARG A 302 32.07 -5.71 -6.37
N GLY A 303 31.73 -7.00 -6.18
CA GLY A 303 32.19 -7.86 -5.11
C GLY A 303 31.29 -9.07 -4.96
N ILE A 304 31.50 -9.85 -3.91
CA ILE A 304 30.73 -11.04 -3.63
C ILE A 304 29.97 -10.96 -2.32
N VAL A 305 28.87 -11.71 -2.22
CA VAL A 305 28.08 -11.95 -1.02
C VAL A 305 27.94 -13.46 -0.79
N ASP A 306 28.01 -13.90 0.45
CA ASP A 306 27.75 -15.29 0.85
C ASP A 306 26.77 -15.37 2.05
N VAL A 307 26.55 -16.60 2.54
CA VAL A 307 25.62 -16.86 3.66
C VAL A 307 26.08 -16.17 4.95
N GLU A 308 27.40 -16.06 5.21
CA GLU A 308 27.92 -15.42 6.42
C GLU A 308 27.69 -13.91 6.41
N ASP A 309 27.80 -13.26 5.25
CA ASP A 309 27.50 -11.83 5.09
C ASP A 309 26.02 -11.55 5.43
N ILE A 310 25.11 -12.42 4.93
CA ILE A 310 23.66 -12.31 5.21
C ILE A 310 23.38 -12.59 6.69
N ARG A 311 24.07 -13.58 7.30
CA ARG A 311 23.96 -13.88 8.72
C ARG A 311 24.38 -12.70 9.59
N GLY A 312 25.41 -11.96 9.19
CA GLY A 312 25.86 -10.73 9.87
C GLY A 312 24.77 -9.66 9.97
N VAL A 313 23.87 -9.57 9.00
CA VAL A 313 22.73 -8.62 9.03
C VAL A 313 21.63 -9.06 10.01
N LEU A 314 21.55 -10.34 10.33
CA LEU A 314 20.53 -10.89 11.25
C LEU A 314 20.99 -10.90 12.72
N ALA A 315 22.29 -10.75 12.96
CA ALA A 315 22.86 -10.68 14.30
C ALA A 315 22.65 -9.34 14.96
#